data_c4af09ff2592f2f943f3180fed26c3b2
#
_entry.id   c4af09ff2592f2f943f3180fed26c3b2
#
_cell.length_a   1.000
_cell.length_b   1.000
_cell.length_c   1.000
_cell.angle_alpha   90.00
_cell.angle_beta   90.00
_cell.angle_gamma   90.00
#
_symmetry.space_group_name_H-M   'P 1'
#
loop_
_entity.id
_entity.type
_entity.pdbx_description
1 polymer ?
#
loop_
_entity_poly.entity_id
_entity_poly.type
_entity_poly.pdbx_seq_one_letter_code
_entity_poly.pdbx_strand_id
1 'polypeptide(L)'
;ARTKKTRQAVEKCDMAILVIADLGDLDLSVEKEWYQTLIENKIPVIILLNKKSESDMNVETDSLRFVKNEILSFTKEDPILMNAKTGEGMAAVKEALVRKIPESYELPFITGNLVDEGDVVMLVMPQDAQAPKGRLILPQVQTTRELLDKKCVIISVTPDKMQVALDQLKNPPKLIITDSQVFKAVYEMKPEQSMLTSFSILFAAYKGDLPYYIEGAKAIDTLTEDSKVLIAECCSHAPLTEDIGRVKIPNLLRK
;
A
#
# COMPACT_ATOMS: atom_id res chain seq x y z
N ALA A 1 16.28 -15.45 -14.32
CA ALA A 1 14.97 -14.76 -14.28
C ALA A 1 14.54 -14.36 -12.86
N ARG A 2 14.65 -15.25 -11.86
CA ARG A 2 14.28 -14.93 -10.45
C ARG A 2 15.16 -13.81 -9.87
N THR A 3 16.47 -13.85 -10.02
CA THR A 3 17.44 -12.87 -9.50
C THR A 3 17.16 -11.43 -10.00
N LYS A 4 16.75 -11.26 -11.26
CA LYS A 4 16.44 -9.93 -11.81
C LYS A 4 15.20 -9.31 -11.17
N LYS A 5 14.16 -10.11 -10.92
CA LYS A 5 12.93 -9.64 -10.22
C LYS A 5 13.21 -9.29 -8.76
N THR A 6 14.05 -10.07 -8.09
CA THR A 6 14.44 -9.79 -6.71
C THR A 6 15.25 -8.49 -6.60
N ARG A 7 16.19 -8.23 -7.51
CA ARG A 7 16.91 -6.94 -7.56
C ARG A 7 15.98 -5.75 -7.75
N GLN A 8 15.02 -5.85 -8.66
CA GLN A 8 13.99 -4.80 -8.85
C GLN A 8 13.09 -4.59 -7.62
N ALA A 9 12.84 -5.64 -6.84
CA ALA A 9 12.10 -5.51 -5.59
C ALA A 9 12.94 -4.79 -4.51
N VAL A 10 14.25 -5.08 -4.43
CA VAL A 10 15.16 -4.42 -3.49
C VAL A 10 15.23 -2.91 -3.73
N GLU A 11 15.22 -2.46 -5.00
CA GLU A 11 15.23 -1.03 -5.35
C GLU A 11 14.00 -0.24 -4.82
N LYS A 12 12.95 -0.95 -4.42
CA LYS A 12 11.67 -0.37 -4.00
C LYS A 12 11.29 -0.71 -2.55
N CYS A 13 12.17 -1.37 -1.82
CA CYS A 13 11.85 -1.75 -0.45
C CYS A 13 12.43 -0.77 0.58
N ASP A 14 11.63 -0.44 1.59
CA ASP A 14 12.02 0.44 2.68
C ASP A 14 12.75 -0.32 3.80
N MET A 15 12.55 -1.64 3.88
CA MET A 15 13.17 -2.54 4.84
C MET A 15 13.20 -3.96 4.27
N ALA A 16 14.20 -4.74 4.65
CA ALA A 16 14.35 -6.13 4.24
C ALA A 16 14.39 -7.08 5.43
N ILE A 17 13.84 -8.27 5.24
CA ILE A 17 14.00 -9.40 6.15
C ILE A 17 14.80 -10.47 5.41
N LEU A 18 16.00 -10.75 5.91
CA LEU A 18 16.84 -11.84 5.41
C LEU A 18 16.56 -13.09 6.25
N VAL A 19 15.93 -14.08 5.63
CA VAL A 19 15.58 -15.35 6.30
C VAL A 19 16.61 -16.40 5.98
N ILE A 20 17.28 -16.89 6.98
CA ILE A 20 18.27 -17.98 6.90
C ILE A 20 17.61 -19.22 7.51
N ALA A 21 17.62 -20.31 6.77
CA ALA A 21 17.10 -21.58 7.27
C ALA A 21 18.22 -22.32 8.07
N ASP A 22 17.82 -23.01 9.15
CA ASP A 22 18.69 -23.92 9.88
C ASP A 22 18.91 -25.19 9.02
N LEU A 23 19.91 -25.14 8.15
CA LEU A 23 20.35 -26.23 7.28
C LEU A 23 21.77 -26.61 7.69
N GLY A 24 21.99 -27.85 8.05
CA GLY A 24 23.24 -28.35 8.66
C GLY A 24 24.52 -28.18 7.83
N ASP A 25 24.44 -27.92 6.54
CA ASP A 25 25.57 -27.63 5.64
C ASP A 25 25.31 -26.24 5.02
N LEU A 26 25.95 -25.20 5.53
CA LEU A 26 25.64 -23.83 5.18
C LEU A 26 26.74 -23.18 4.37
N ASP A 27 26.49 -23.04 3.07
CA ASP A 27 27.12 -22.00 2.27
C ASP A 27 26.24 -20.73 2.32
N LEU A 28 26.66 -19.73 3.09
CA LEU A 28 25.99 -18.42 3.23
C LEU A 28 26.49 -17.39 2.21
N SER A 29 27.12 -17.80 1.13
CA SER A 29 27.68 -16.89 0.13
C SER A 29 26.59 -16.01 -0.51
N VAL A 30 25.42 -16.57 -0.76
CA VAL A 30 24.25 -15.87 -1.34
C VAL A 30 23.66 -14.86 -0.34
N GLU A 31 23.52 -15.26 0.92
CA GLU A 31 23.00 -14.40 1.99
C GLU A 31 23.94 -13.23 2.26
N LYS A 32 25.25 -13.46 2.24
CA LYS A 32 26.28 -12.42 2.35
C LYS A 32 26.20 -11.42 1.19
N GLU A 33 26.07 -11.89 -0.06
CA GLU A 33 25.91 -11.02 -1.24
C GLU A 33 24.65 -10.13 -1.10
N TRP A 34 23.53 -10.73 -0.72
CA TRP A 34 22.27 -9.99 -0.54
C TRP A 34 22.35 -9.00 0.62
N TYR A 35 22.91 -9.40 1.77
CA TYR A 35 23.11 -8.51 2.89
C TYR A 35 23.95 -7.29 2.49
N GLN A 36 25.05 -7.50 1.78
CA GLN A 36 25.92 -6.43 1.32
C GLN A 36 25.18 -5.50 0.35
N THR A 37 24.44 -6.04 -0.60
CA THR A 37 23.61 -5.28 -1.53
C THR A 37 22.58 -4.40 -0.79
N LEU A 38 21.93 -4.91 0.24
CA LEU A 38 20.96 -4.18 1.04
C LEU A 38 21.61 -3.03 1.83
N ILE A 39 22.76 -3.30 2.46
CA ILE A 39 23.50 -2.27 3.23
C ILE A 39 24.03 -1.16 2.32
N GLU A 40 24.58 -1.50 1.15
CA GLU A 40 25.03 -0.52 0.15
C GLU A 40 23.90 0.41 -0.31
N ASN A 41 22.69 -0.12 -0.41
CA ASN A 41 21.49 0.66 -0.72
C ASN A 41 20.86 1.34 0.51
N LYS A 42 21.50 1.28 1.69
CA LYS A 42 21.02 1.84 2.97
C LYS A 42 19.65 1.32 3.41
N ILE A 43 19.32 0.10 3.04
CA ILE A 43 18.07 -0.56 3.41
C ILE A 43 18.28 -1.24 4.77
N PRO A 44 17.47 -0.92 5.81
CA PRO A 44 17.51 -1.61 7.08
C PRO A 44 17.22 -3.11 6.91
N VAL A 45 18.03 -3.97 7.52
CA VAL A 45 17.90 -5.41 7.40
C VAL A 45 17.62 -6.05 8.76
N ILE A 46 16.62 -6.91 8.83
CA ILE A 46 16.39 -7.81 9.96
C ILE A 46 16.84 -9.20 9.54
N ILE A 47 17.62 -9.86 10.36
CA ILE A 47 18.11 -11.19 10.08
C ILE A 47 17.35 -12.18 10.94
N LEU A 48 16.70 -13.14 10.28
CA LEU A 48 15.95 -14.20 10.92
C LEU A 48 16.65 -15.54 10.69
N LEU A 49 16.85 -16.28 11.75
CA LEU A 49 17.26 -17.69 11.68
C LEU A 49 16.05 -18.57 11.97
N ASN A 50 15.53 -19.17 10.91
CA ASN A 50 14.33 -19.99 11.00
C ASN A 50 14.69 -21.44 11.37
N LYS A 51 14.35 -21.84 12.58
CA LYS A 51 14.59 -23.18 13.09
C LYS A 51 13.56 -24.16 12.53
N LYS A 52 14.02 -25.24 11.94
CA LYS A 52 13.19 -26.24 11.26
C LYS A 52 12.61 -27.28 12.20
N SER A 53 13.28 -27.52 13.34
CA SER A 53 12.90 -28.53 14.33
C SER A 53 11.78 -28.04 15.27
N GLU A 54 10.87 -28.91 15.62
CA GLU A 54 9.89 -28.71 16.71
C GLU A 54 10.55 -28.82 18.11
N SER A 55 11.86 -29.05 18.17
CA SER A 55 12.63 -29.06 19.41
C SER A 55 12.67 -27.67 20.04
N ASP A 56 12.66 -27.65 21.36
CA ASP A 56 12.69 -26.46 22.20
C ASP A 56 13.64 -25.38 21.65
N MET A 57 13.14 -24.16 21.42
CA MET A 57 13.91 -23.03 20.90
C MET A 57 15.11 -22.69 21.82
N ASN A 58 15.05 -23.09 23.07
CA ASN A 58 16.07 -22.85 24.07
C ASN A 58 17.25 -23.85 24.00
N VAL A 59 17.14 -24.92 23.18
CA VAL A 59 18.25 -25.87 23.02
C VAL A 59 19.20 -25.36 21.95
N GLU A 60 20.33 -24.84 22.39
CA GLU A 60 21.41 -24.42 21.53
C GLU A 60 22.22 -25.65 21.08
N THR A 61 22.07 -26.03 19.83
CA THR A 61 22.88 -27.08 19.20
C THR A 61 24.21 -26.50 18.70
N ASP A 62 25.25 -27.32 18.58
CA ASP A 62 26.53 -26.86 18.03
C ASP A 62 26.39 -26.31 16.59
N SER A 63 25.50 -26.91 15.80
CA SER A 63 25.11 -26.42 14.48
C SER A 63 24.52 -25.01 14.53
N LEU A 64 23.58 -24.77 15.46
CA LEU A 64 22.94 -23.46 15.63
C LEU A 64 23.96 -22.39 16.05
N ARG A 65 24.88 -22.74 16.95
CA ARG A 65 25.95 -21.86 17.39
C ARG A 65 26.89 -21.51 16.25
N PHE A 66 27.26 -22.49 15.42
CA PHE A 66 28.09 -22.27 14.24
C PHE A 66 27.42 -21.29 13.26
N VAL A 67 26.14 -21.52 12.91
CA VAL A 67 25.38 -20.64 12.01
C VAL A 67 25.26 -19.22 12.56
N LYS A 68 24.96 -19.06 13.83
CA LYS A 68 24.93 -17.74 14.49
C LYS A 68 26.27 -17.02 14.37
N ASN A 69 27.37 -17.69 14.64
CA ASN A 69 28.72 -17.11 14.56
C ASN A 69 29.05 -16.69 13.11
N GLU A 70 28.71 -17.51 12.13
CA GLU A 70 28.88 -17.16 10.72
C GLU A 70 28.05 -15.92 10.35
N ILE A 71 26.78 -15.84 10.74
CA ILE A 71 25.95 -14.67 10.52
C ILE A 71 26.56 -13.44 11.20
N LEU A 72 26.96 -13.55 12.46
CA LEU A 72 27.55 -12.46 13.23
C LEU A 72 28.85 -11.94 12.58
N SER A 73 29.62 -12.83 11.93
CA SER A 73 30.90 -12.48 11.28
C SER A 73 30.74 -11.41 10.19
N PHE A 74 29.63 -11.43 9.43
CA PHE A 74 29.41 -10.49 8.34
C PHE A 74 28.35 -9.42 8.62
N THR A 75 27.42 -9.66 9.56
CA THR A 75 26.35 -8.71 9.89
C THR A 75 26.65 -7.84 11.09
N LYS A 76 27.48 -8.32 12.03
CA LYS A 76 27.72 -7.75 13.35
C LYS A 76 26.47 -7.64 14.23
N GLU A 77 25.39 -8.32 13.84
CA GLU A 77 24.12 -8.37 14.57
C GLU A 77 23.71 -9.82 14.82
N ASP A 78 23.18 -10.10 16.01
CA ASP A 78 22.62 -11.41 16.31
C ASP A 78 21.33 -11.65 15.52
N PRO A 79 21.19 -12.79 14.84
CA PRO A 79 19.95 -13.14 14.18
C PRO A 79 18.84 -13.42 15.19
N ILE A 80 17.63 -13.04 14.85
CA ILE A 80 16.45 -13.39 15.64
C ILE A 80 16.08 -14.84 15.32
N LEU A 81 16.06 -15.66 16.36
CA LEU A 81 15.60 -17.04 16.26
C LEU A 81 14.08 -17.07 16.17
N MET A 82 13.58 -17.81 15.19
CA MET A 82 12.15 -18.03 15.04
C MET A 82 11.83 -19.43 14.52
N ASN A 83 10.63 -19.87 14.73
CA ASN A 83 10.06 -21.03 14.07
C ASN A 83 8.80 -20.60 13.32
N ALA A 84 8.88 -20.54 11.99
CA ALA A 84 7.78 -20.08 11.14
C ALA A 84 6.55 -21.01 11.17
N LYS A 85 6.73 -22.29 11.56
CA LYS A 85 5.64 -23.27 11.66
C LYS A 85 4.83 -23.09 12.93
N THR A 86 5.50 -22.85 14.07
CA THR A 86 4.84 -22.71 15.38
C THR A 86 4.50 -21.25 15.71
N GLY A 87 5.15 -20.30 15.05
CA GLY A 87 5.04 -18.87 15.36
C GLY A 87 5.92 -18.43 16.53
N GLU A 88 6.71 -19.33 17.10
CA GLU A 88 7.63 -19.00 18.18
C GLU A 88 8.70 -18.01 17.69
N GLY A 89 9.06 -17.01 18.50
CA GLY A 89 9.97 -15.92 18.13
C GLY A 89 9.29 -14.76 17.39
N MET A 90 8.02 -14.84 16.99
CA MET A 90 7.33 -13.80 16.24
C MET A 90 7.23 -12.47 17.00
N ALA A 91 7.16 -12.49 18.32
CA ALA A 91 7.15 -11.27 19.14
C ALA A 91 8.44 -10.46 18.95
N ALA A 92 9.59 -11.13 19.02
CA ALA A 92 10.91 -10.50 18.81
C ALA A 92 11.06 -9.95 17.38
N VAL A 93 10.49 -10.63 16.37
CA VAL A 93 10.47 -10.12 14.99
C VAL A 93 9.66 -8.83 14.90
N LYS A 94 8.49 -8.77 15.52
CA LYS A 94 7.66 -7.55 15.54
C LYS A 94 8.36 -6.37 16.23
N GLU A 95 9.00 -6.62 17.37
CA GLU A 95 9.79 -5.61 18.08
C GLU A 95 10.96 -5.09 17.24
N ALA A 96 11.67 -5.99 16.55
CA ALA A 96 12.77 -5.61 15.67
C ALA A 96 12.28 -4.80 14.46
N LEU A 97 11.12 -5.14 13.89
CA LEU A 97 10.48 -4.35 12.83
C LEU A 97 10.23 -2.92 13.30
N VAL A 98 9.56 -2.75 14.44
CA VAL A 98 9.27 -1.42 14.99
C VAL A 98 10.56 -0.64 15.27
N ARG A 99 11.59 -1.28 15.85
CA ARG A 99 12.87 -0.63 16.18
C ARG A 99 13.69 -0.21 14.96
N LYS A 100 13.59 -0.97 13.85
CA LYS A 100 14.37 -0.71 12.62
C LYS A 100 13.63 0.15 11.60
N ILE A 101 12.37 0.51 11.84
CA ILE A 101 11.67 1.51 11.00
C ILE A 101 12.48 2.81 11.08
N PRO A 102 12.93 3.38 9.95
CA PRO A 102 13.64 4.65 9.95
C PRO A 102 12.79 5.75 10.61
N GLU A 103 13.41 6.62 11.42
CA GLU A 103 12.72 7.78 12.01
C GLU A 103 12.13 8.72 10.94
N SER A 104 12.72 8.71 9.74
CA SER A 104 12.25 9.44 8.57
C SER A 104 11.16 8.70 7.78
N TYR A 105 10.72 7.54 8.24
CA TYR A 105 9.65 6.79 7.59
C TYR A 105 8.31 7.44 7.91
N GLU A 106 8.01 8.50 7.21
CA GLU A 106 6.66 9.06 7.17
C GLU A 106 5.79 8.12 6.34
N LEU A 107 4.79 7.54 6.97
CA LEU A 107 3.74 6.83 6.23
C LEU A 107 3.16 7.83 5.22
N PRO A 108 3.17 7.52 3.93
CA PRO A 108 2.60 8.43 2.95
C PRO A 108 1.14 8.69 3.33
N PHE A 109 0.75 9.96 3.32
CA PHE A 109 -0.65 10.31 3.57
C PHE A 109 -1.49 10.03 2.33
N ILE A 110 -2.71 9.52 2.54
CA ILE A 110 -3.68 9.26 1.45
C ILE A 110 -3.96 10.55 0.69
N THR A 111 -4.16 11.65 1.43
CA THR A 111 -4.42 12.97 0.86
C THR A 111 -3.15 13.74 0.51
N GLY A 112 -1.96 13.21 0.79
CA GLY A 112 -0.69 13.87 0.52
C GLY A 112 -0.67 15.30 1.10
N ASN A 113 -0.28 16.26 0.26
CA ASN A 113 -0.20 17.69 0.59
C ASN A 113 -1.42 18.48 0.09
N LEU A 114 -2.55 17.83 -0.21
CA LEU A 114 -3.73 18.51 -0.75
C LEU A 114 -4.48 19.32 0.31
N VAL A 115 -4.32 18.98 1.58
CA VAL A 115 -5.02 19.60 2.70
C VAL A 115 -4.13 19.73 3.94
N ASP A 116 -4.39 20.78 4.70
CA ASP A 116 -3.72 21.12 5.94
C ASP A 116 -4.72 21.18 7.12
N GLU A 117 -4.21 21.35 8.34
CA GLU A 117 -5.03 21.52 9.56
C GLU A 117 -6.03 22.67 9.39
N GLY A 118 -7.29 22.41 9.72
CA GLY A 118 -8.38 23.40 9.64
C GLY A 118 -9.06 23.52 8.30
N ASP A 119 -8.52 22.88 7.23
CA ASP A 119 -9.17 22.88 5.91
C ASP A 119 -10.52 22.16 5.95
N VAL A 120 -11.46 22.65 5.18
CA VAL A 120 -12.77 22.01 4.98
C VAL A 120 -12.67 21.03 3.80
N VAL A 121 -12.96 19.76 4.06
CA VAL A 121 -12.98 18.69 3.06
C VAL A 121 -14.38 18.10 2.96
N MET A 122 -14.91 18.01 1.76
CA MET A 122 -16.20 17.39 1.51
C MET A 122 -16.02 16.00 0.88
N LEU A 123 -16.59 14.99 1.52
CA LEU A 123 -16.64 13.61 1.03
C LEU A 123 -18.02 13.37 0.41
N VAL A 124 -18.06 13.18 -0.90
CA VAL A 124 -19.32 12.91 -1.63
C VAL A 124 -19.36 11.42 -1.96
N MET A 125 -20.17 10.69 -1.20
CA MET A 125 -20.19 9.22 -1.22
C MET A 125 -21.57 8.71 -1.60
N PRO A 126 -21.72 8.05 -2.77
CA PRO A 126 -22.97 7.37 -3.10
C PRO A 126 -23.20 6.21 -2.12
N GLN A 127 -24.46 5.86 -1.91
CA GLN A 127 -24.81 4.66 -1.16
C GLN A 127 -24.49 3.42 -2.01
N ASP A 128 -23.46 2.70 -1.65
CA ASP A 128 -23.10 1.44 -2.33
C ASP A 128 -24.03 0.32 -1.86
N ALA A 129 -24.83 -0.21 -2.78
CA ALA A 129 -25.73 -1.32 -2.51
C ALA A 129 -24.99 -2.63 -2.12
N GLN A 130 -23.70 -2.72 -2.42
CA GLN A 130 -22.85 -3.88 -2.07
C GLN A 130 -22.18 -3.73 -0.71
N ALA A 131 -22.07 -2.51 -0.18
CA ALA A 131 -21.55 -2.31 1.15
C ALA A 131 -22.51 -2.88 2.20
N PRO A 132 -22.02 -3.59 3.24
CA PRO A 132 -22.86 -4.02 4.34
C PRO A 132 -23.61 -2.82 4.94
N LYS A 133 -24.91 -2.97 5.23
CA LYS A 133 -25.71 -1.90 5.85
C LYS A 133 -24.98 -1.31 7.08
N GLY A 134 -24.92 0.02 7.12
CA GLY A 134 -24.30 0.77 8.23
C GLY A 134 -22.77 0.82 8.20
N ARG A 135 -22.13 0.46 7.09
CA ARG A 135 -20.68 0.53 6.94
C ARG A 135 -20.30 1.34 5.69
N LEU A 136 -19.24 2.11 5.83
CA LEU A 136 -18.51 2.70 4.71
C LEU A 136 -17.50 1.66 4.18
N ILE A 137 -17.13 1.78 2.91
CA ILE A 137 -16.04 0.97 2.33
C ILE A 137 -14.68 1.43 2.88
N LEU A 138 -13.72 0.53 2.86
CA LEU A 138 -12.40 0.75 3.48
C LEU A 138 -11.71 2.06 3.02
N PRO A 139 -11.65 2.43 1.74
CA PRO A 139 -11.08 3.72 1.31
C PRO A 139 -11.75 4.93 1.96
N GLN A 140 -13.07 4.94 2.06
CA GLN A 140 -13.83 6.03 2.69
C GLN A 140 -13.48 6.15 4.18
N VAL A 141 -13.42 5.01 4.90
CA VAL A 141 -13.07 4.98 6.33
C VAL A 141 -11.64 5.47 6.56
N GLN A 142 -10.68 4.97 5.79
CA GLN A 142 -9.28 5.33 5.96
C GLN A 142 -9.02 6.81 5.64
N THR A 143 -9.60 7.34 4.56
CA THR A 143 -9.49 8.74 4.21
C THR A 143 -10.13 9.63 5.28
N THR A 144 -11.33 9.28 5.78
CA THR A 144 -11.98 10.02 6.87
C THR A 144 -11.10 10.04 8.11
N ARG A 145 -10.52 8.89 8.49
CA ARG A 145 -9.65 8.79 9.66
C ARG A 145 -8.41 9.67 9.51
N GLU A 146 -7.74 9.63 8.37
CA GLU A 146 -6.57 10.46 8.12
C GLU A 146 -6.89 11.95 8.17
N LEU A 147 -8.00 12.37 7.57
CA LEU A 147 -8.44 13.77 7.62
C LEU A 147 -8.72 14.24 9.06
N LEU A 148 -9.25 13.36 9.93
CA LEU A 148 -9.40 13.64 11.35
C LEU A 148 -8.05 13.76 12.06
N ASP A 149 -7.11 12.87 11.74
CA ASP A 149 -5.75 12.94 12.31
C ASP A 149 -5.02 14.20 11.86
N LYS A 150 -5.28 14.71 10.64
CA LYS A 150 -4.83 16.02 10.14
C LYS A 150 -5.61 17.21 10.70
N LYS A 151 -6.63 16.98 11.54
CA LYS A 151 -7.51 18.01 12.12
C LYS A 151 -8.27 18.85 11.07
N CYS A 152 -8.61 18.24 9.94
CA CYS A 152 -9.49 18.85 8.95
C CYS A 152 -10.95 18.85 9.42
N VAL A 153 -11.74 19.78 8.90
CA VAL A 153 -13.20 19.78 9.04
C VAL A 153 -13.80 18.92 7.93
N ILE A 154 -14.52 17.85 8.28
CA ILE A 154 -15.04 16.89 7.31
C ILE A 154 -16.55 17.01 7.19
N ILE A 155 -17.03 17.14 5.96
CA ILE A 155 -18.44 17.13 5.61
C ILE A 155 -18.69 15.92 4.72
N SER A 156 -19.51 14.98 5.18
CA SER A 156 -19.86 13.78 4.43
C SER A 156 -21.28 13.86 3.94
N VAL A 157 -21.48 13.71 2.63
CA VAL A 157 -22.79 13.82 2.00
C VAL A 157 -22.96 12.77 0.91
N THR A 158 -24.22 12.49 0.58
CA THR A 158 -24.57 11.78 -0.66
C THR A 158 -24.60 12.75 -1.84
N PRO A 159 -24.45 12.28 -3.10
CA PRO A 159 -24.42 13.14 -4.28
C PRO A 159 -25.64 14.07 -4.39
N ASP A 160 -26.84 13.58 -4.06
CA ASP A 160 -28.09 14.34 -4.09
C ASP A 160 -28.19 15.44 -3.02
N LYS A 161 -27.35 15.38 -2.00
CA LYS A 161 -27.28 16.39 -0.92
C LYS A 161 -26.07 17.31 -1.01
N MET A 162 -25.23 17.15 -2.02
CA MET A 162 -24.02 17.96 -2.16
C MET A 162 -24.34 19.45 -2.26
N GLN A 163 -25.28 19.86 -3.10
CA GLN A 163 -25.66 21.26 -3.25
C GLN A 163 -26.22 21.85 -1.95
N VAL A 164 -27.08 21.10 -1.27
CA VAL A 164 -27.64 21.53 0.03
C VAL A 164 -26.52 21.78 1.05
N ALA A 165 -25.49 20.93 1.08
CA ALA A 165 -24.37 21.12 1.97
C ALA A 165 -23.50 22.32 1.58
N LEU A 166 -23.26 22.53 0.28
CA LEU A 166 -22.52 23.70 -0.22
C LEU A 166 -23.21 25.02 0.17
N ASP A 167 -24.54 25.07 0.08
CA ASP A 167 -25.34 26.25 0.42
C ASP A 167 -25.30 26.60 1.92
N GLN A 168 -24.95 25.64 2.79
CA GLN A 168 -24.79 25.85 4.24
C GLN A 168 -23.38 26.33 4.62
N LEU A 169 -22.44 26.32 3.71
CA LEU A 169 -21.05 26.68 3.98
C LEU A 169 -20.80 28.17 3.72
N LYS A 170 -20.11 28.81 4.65
CA LYS A 170 -19.68 30.20 4.47
C LYS A 170 -18.67 30.34 3.33
N ASN A 171 -17.77 29.37 3.21
CA ASN A 171 -16.76 29.30 2.16
C ASN A 171 -16.80 27.90 1.52
N PRO A 172 -16.51 27.78 0.22
CA PRO A 172 -16.44 26.48 -0.43
C PRO A 172 -15.35 25.59 0.21
N PRO A 173 -15.54 24.25 0.19
CA PRO A 173 -14.52 23.35 0.70
C PRO A 173 -13.24 23.45 -0.14
N LYS A 174 -12.07 23.31 0.49
CA LYS A 174 -10.78 23.29 -0.21
C LYS A 174 -10.67 22.09 -1.14
N LEU A 175 -11.10 20.92 -0.66
CA LEU A 175 -11.03 19.66 -1.40
C LEU A 175 -12.36 18.93 -1.35
N ILE A 176 -12.78 18.41 -2.48
CA ILE A 176 -13.91 17.48 -2.62
C ILE A 176 -13.34 16.13 -3.04
N ILE A 177 -13.70 15.06 -2.32
CA ILE A 177 -13.30 13.70 -2.60
C ILE A 177 -14.55 12.87 -2.88
N THR A 178 -14.59 12.16 -3.98
CA THR A 178 -15.78 11.39 -4.38
C THR A 178 -15.44 10.01 -4.93
N ASP A 179 -16.44 9.17 -5.09
CA ASP A 179 -16.29 7.90 -5.80
C ASP A 179 -16.27 8.13 -7.32
N SER A 180 -15.46 7.33 -8.04
CA SER A 180 -15.32 7.42 -9.50
C SER A 180 -16.65 7.32 -10.25
N GLN A 181 -17.62 6.60 -9.68
CA GLN A 181 -18.95 6.40 -10.30
C GLN A 181 -19.74 7.70 -10.48
N VAL A 182 -19.58 8.66 -9.58
CA VAL A 182 -20.31 9.93 -9.57
C VAL A 182 -19.40 11.13 -9.86
N PHE A 183 -18.16 10.88 -10.26
CA PHE A 183 -17.15 11.92 -10.47
C PHE A 183 -17.61 13.03 -11.42
N LYS A 184 -18.21 12.67 -12.56
CA LYS A 184 -18.71 13.63 -13.54
C LYS A 184 -19.79 14.54 -12.95
N ALA A 185 -20.78 13.98 -12.27
CA ALA A 185 -21.86 14.75 -11.65
C ALA A 185 -21.32 15.70 -10.57
N VAL A 186 -20.38 15.24 -9.75
CA VAL A 186 -19.72 16.08 -8.73
C VAL A 186 -18.87 17.17 -9.37
N TYR A 187 -18.18 16.88 -10.47
CA TYR A 187 -17.41 17.88 -11.24
C TYR A 187 -18.28 19.02 -11.77
N GLU A 188 -19.47 18.70 -12.27
CA GLU A 188 -20.42 19.68 -12.79
C GLU A 188 -21.04 20.57 -11.68
N MET A 189 -21.11 20.08 -10.45
CA MET A 189 -21.69 20.79 -9.30
C MET A 189 -20.64 21.50 -8.42
N LYS A 190 -19.35 21.14 -8.53
CA LYS A 190 -18.34 21.68 -7.63
C LYS A 190 -18.12 23.18 -7.80
N PRO A 191 -17.89 23.93 -6.71
CA PRO A 191 -17.40 25.30 -6.81
C PRO A 191 -16.07 25.37 -7.57
N GLU A 192 -15.87 26.42 -8.34
CA GLU A 192 -14.66 26.59 -9.16
C GLU A 192 -13.38 26.56 -8.30
N GLN A 193 -13.43 27.16 -7.12
CA GLN A 193 -12.31 27.26 -6.19
C GLN A 193 -11.96 25.93 -5.50
N SER A 194 -12.88 24.97 -5.49
CA SER A 194 -12.66 23.67 -4.85
C SER A 194 -11.86 22.74 -5.74
N MET A 195 -10.82 22.12 -5.18
CA MET A 195 -10.16 20.99 -5.83
C MET A 195 -11.07 19.77 -5.81
N LEU A 196 -10.93 18.90 -6.81
CA LEU A 196 -11.68 17.65 -6.89
C LEU A 196 -10.75 16.48 -7.16
N THR A 197 -10.94 15.41 -6.43
CA THR A 197 -10.29 14.11 -6.67
C THR A 197 -11.23 12.96 -6.35
N SER A 198 -10.79 11.74 -6.57
CA SER A 198 -11.53 10.54 -6.17
C SER A 198 -10.76 9.68 -5.17
N PHE A 199 -11.48 8.88 -4.39
CA PHE A 199 -10.85 7.90 -3.49
C PHE A 199 -9.91 6.98 -4.27
N SER A 200 -10.27 6.54 -5.47
CA SER A 200 -9.43 5.67 -6.29
C SER A 200 -8.12 6.32 -6.73
N ILE A 201 -8.11 7.61 -7.08
CA ILE A 201 -6.89 8.35 -7.43
C ILE A 201 -5.99 8.52 -6.19
N LEU A 202 -6.58 8.91 -5.06
CA LEU A 202 -5.82 9.04 -3.80
C LEU A 202 -5.16 7.72 -3.40
N PHE A 203 -5.91 6.61 -3.49
CA PHE A 203 -5.36 5.29 -3.16
C PHE A 203 -4.37 4.78 -4.19
N ALA A 204 -4.48 5.14 -5.46
CA ALA A 204 -3.47 4.86 -6.46
C ALA A 204 -2.15 5.58 -6.14
N ALA A 205 -2.23 6.85 -5.73
CA ALA A 205 -1.06 7.62 -5.29
C ALA A 205 -0.46 7.05 -3.99
N TYR A 206 -1.31 6.70 -3.03
CA TYR A 206 -0.91 6.18 -1.72
C TYR A 206 -0.23 4.81 -1.79
N LYS A 207 -0.71 3.91 -2.67
CA LYS A 207 -0.26 2.51 -2.75
C LYS A 207 0.71 2.22 -3.89
N GLY A 208 0.93 3.16 -4.80
CA GLY A 208 1.71 2.92 -5.99
C GLY A 208 2.42 4.16 -6.52
N ASP A 209 2.83 4.08 -7.77
CA ASP A 209 3.58 5.12 -8.48
C ASP A 209 2.63 5.91 -9.37
N LEU A 210 2.10 7.04 -8.87
CA LEU A 210 1.17 7.88 -9.62
C LEU A 210 1.76 8.44 -10.92
N PRO A 211 3.01 8.93 -10.98
CA PRO A 211 3.66 9.30 -12.23
C PRO A 211 3.66 8.17 -13.27
N TYR A 212 4.00 6.96 -12.86
CA TYR A 212 3.96 5.79 -13.73
C TYR A 212 2.55 5.49 -14.26
N TYR A 213 1.52 5.62 -13.42
CA TYR A 213 0.14 5.43 -13.85
C TYR A 213 -0.33 6.50 -14.82
N ILE A 214 0.09 7.76 -14.62
CA ILE A 214 -0.24 8.86 -15.53
C ILE A 214 0.40 8.61 -16.91
N GLU A 215 1.67 8.21 -16.96
CA GLU A 215 2.34 7.88 -18.23
C GLU A 215 1.66 6.67 -18.90
N GLY A 216 1.30 5.64 -18.13
CA GLY A 216 0.56 4.50 -18.65
C GLY A 216 -0.81 4.88 -19.22
N ALA A 217 -1.53 5.79 -18.56
CA ALA A 217 -2.83 6.28 -19.03
C ALA A 217 -2.74 7.05 -20.36
N LYS A 218 -1.67 7.80 -20.59
CA LYS A 218 -1.44 8.48 -21.87
C LYS A 218 -1.33 7.53 -23.07
N ALA A 219 -0.91 6.29 -22.82
CA ALA A 219 -0.84 5.27 -23.86
C ALA A 219 -2.23 4.89 -24.41
N ILE A 220 -3.31 5.16 -23.67
CA ILE A 220 -4.69 4.92 -24.11
C ILE A 220 -5.02 5.78 -25.33
N ASP A 221 -4.52 7.03 -25.36
CA ASP A 221 -4.74 7.96 -26.47
C ASP A 221 -4.04 7.54 -27.78
N THR A 222 -3.13 6.57 -27.70
CA THR A 222 -2.39 6.03 -28.86
C THR A 222 -2.99 4.71 -29.38
N LEU A 223 -4.07 4.20 -28.78
CA LEU A 223 -4.72 2.99 -29.23
C LEU A 223 -5.37 3.17 -30.60
N THR A 224 -5.30 2.11 -31.40
CA THR A 224 -5.91 2.00 -32.73
C THR A 224 -6.88 0.82 -32.75
N GLU A 225 -7.64 0.66 -33.82
CA GLU A 225 -8.56 -0.48 -34.00
C GLU A 225 -7.86 -1.85 -33.96
N ASP A 226 -6.57 -1.89 -34.36
CA ASP A 226 -5.75 -3.11 -34.34
C ASP A 226 -5.08 -3.36 -32.98
N SER A 227 -5.18 -2.46 -32.02
CA SER A 227 -4.54 -2.57 -30.72
C SER A 227 -5.14 -3.68 -29.88
N LYS A 228 -4.28 -4.50 -29.26
CA LYS A 228 -4.68 -5.56 -28.34
C LYS A 228 -4.46 -5.10 -26.91
N VAL A 229 -5.53 -4.98 -26.14
CA VAL A 229 -5.49 -4.56 -24.74
C VAL A 229 -5.84 -5.72 -23.83
N LEU A 230 -4.96 -6.01 -22.86
CA LEU A 230 -5.22 -6.98 -21.80
C LEU A 230 -5.70 -6.24 -20.55
N ILE A 231 -6.90 -6.56 -20.09
CA ILE A 231 -7.43 -6.08 -18.81
C ILE A 231 -7.18 -7.16 -17.76
N ALA A 232 -6.23 -6.92 -16.85
CA ALA A 232 -5.91 -7.82 -15.76
C ALA A 232 -6.64 -7.35 -14.48
N GLU A 233 -7.63 -8.11 -14.05
CA GLU A 233 -8.44 -7.82 -12.88
C GLU A 233 -8.11 -8.80 -11.75
N CYS A 234 -7.91 -8.27 -10.53
CA CYS A 234 -7.67 -9.04 -9.30
C CYS A 234 -8.77 -8.81 -8.25
N CYS A 235 -9.94 -8.30 -8.66
CA CYS A 235 -11.04 -8.03 -7.75
C CYS A 235 -11.72 -9.33 -7.29
N SER A 236 -11.96 -9.45 -5.99
CA SER A 236 -12.67 -10.59 -5.40
C SER A 236 -14.20 -10.43 -5.35
N HIS A 237 -14.72 -9.29 -5.78
CA HIS A 237 -16.17 -9.03 -5.79
C HIS A 237 -16.88 -9.80 -6.90
N ALA A 238 -18.13 -10.20 -6.65
CA ALA A 238 -18.94 -10.82 -7.67
C ALA A 238 -19.19 -9.81 -8.82
N PRO A 239 -19.04 -10.22 -10.09
CA PRO A 239 -19.26 -9.31 -11.21
C PRO A 239 -20.73 -8.88 -11.29
N LEU A 240 -20.94 -7.58 -11.36
CA LEU A 240 -22.25 -6.97 -11.61
C LEU A 240 -22.38 -6.48 -13.05
N THR A 241 -23.58 -6.16 -13.46
CA THR A 241 -23.87 -5.54 -14.78
C THR A 241 -23.17 -4.22 -15.01
N GLU A 242 -22.73 -3.55 -13.93
CA GLU A 242 -21.97 -2.28 -13.95
C GLU A 242 -20.50 -2.43 -13.54
N ASP A 243 -19.97 -3.62 -13.63
CA ASP A 243 -18.58 -3.91 -13.29
C ASP A 243 -17.60 -3.02 -14.07
N ILE A 244 -16.64 -2.42 -13.37
CA ILE A 244 -15.69 -1.48 -13.97
C ILE A 244 -14.74 -2.22 -14.91
N GLY A 245 -14.11 -3.29 -14.43
CA GLY A 245 -13.07 -4.02 -15.18
C GLY A 245 -13.63 -4.82 -16.35
N ARG A 246 -14.80 -5.45 -16.18
CA ARG A 246 -15.37 -6.36 -17.18
C ARG A 246 -16.34 -5.71 -18.14
N VAL A 247 -16.94 -4.57 -17.75
CA VAL A 247 -17.99 -3.92 -18.55
C VAL A 247 -17.61 -2.49 -18.92
N LYS A 248 -17.33 -1.62 -17.96
CA LYS A 248 -17.13 -0.19 -18.22
C LYS A 248 -15.85 0.08 -19.00
N ILE A 249 -14.70 -0.45 -18.57
CA ILE A 249 -13.42 -0.23 -19.23
C ILE A 249 -13.42 -0.80 -20.66
N PRO A 250 -13.82 -2.06 -20.91
CA PRO A 250 -13.91 -2.57 -22.29
C PRO A 250 -14.81 -1.74 -23.21
N ASN A 251 -15.94 -1.26 -22.68
CA ASN A 251 -16.87 -0.45 -23.47
C ASN A 251 -16.32 0.96 -23.77
N LEU A 252 -15.52 1.52 -22.85
CA LEU A 252 -14.86 2.81 -23.09
C LEU A 252 -13.72 2.70 -24.10
N LEU A 253 -12.95 1.63 -24.03
CA LEU A 253 -11.82 1.40 -24.96
C LEU A 253 -12.24 1.03 -26.38
N ARG A 254 -13.50 0.60 -26.58
CA ARG A 254 -14.06 0.28 -27.91
C ARG A 254 -14.75 1.46 -28.59
N LYS A 255 -14.87 2.59 -27.93
CA LYS A 255 -15.42 3.84 -28.48
C LYS A 255 -14.36 4.69 -29.15
#